data_b4a465804efd3e8936e1f75fb2b5a3a3
#
_entry.id   b4a465804efd3e8936e1f75fb2b5a3a3
#
_cell.length_a   1.000
_cell.length_b   1.000
_cell.length_c   1.000
_cell.angle_alpha   90.00
_cell.angle_beta   90.00
_cell.angle_gamma   90.00
#
_symmetry.space_group_name_H-M   'P 1'
#
loop_
_entity.id
_entity.type
_entity.pdbx_description
1 polymer ?
#
loop_
_entity_poly.entity_id
_entity_poly.type
_entity_poly.pdbx_seq_one_letter_code
_entity_poly.pdbx_strand_id
1 'polypeptide(L)'
;MIKEQARQILNHYGMIHQKSKAIEELAELIVALQKDILEGKEQHSRAALEEIADVHIMLAQLLDDEGDKTTVSVIVDKKLKRQIRRIKAEKRGDKICKYCRWYKGPFARIGLCGYSKSELYDNYVDDDMACGKWED
;
A
#
# COMPACT_ATOMS: atom_id res chain seq x y z
N MET A 1 -20.00 1.12 17.66
CA MET A 1 -20.21 -0.34 17.85
C MET A 1 -18.94 -1.13 17.56
N ILE A 2 -18.45 -1.21 16.35
CA ILE A 2 -17.21 -2.00 16.04
C ILE A 2 -16.02 -1.57 16.91
N LYS A 3 -15.76 -0.27 17.07
CA LYS A 3 -14.64 0.25 17.88
C LYS A 3 -14.67 -0.19 19.33
N GLU A 4 -15.84 -0.21 19.94
CA GLU A 4 -15.99 -0.57 21.36
C GLU A 4 -15.75 -2.07 21.56
N GLN A 5 -16.32 -2.89 20.72
CA GLN A 5 -16.11 -4.34 20.76
C GLN A 5 -14.65 -4.72 20.45
N ALA A 6 -14.02 -4.09 19.46
CA ALA A 6 -12.61 -4.29 19.14
C ALA A 6 -11.70 -3.94 20.33
N ARG A 7 -11.98 -2.83 21.03
CA ARG A 7 -11.26 -2.44 22.26
C ARG A 7 -11.43 -3.43 23.39
N GLN A 8 -12.62 -3.96 23.61
CA GLN A 8 -12.85 -5.00 24.62
C GLN A 8 -12.02 -6.24 24.34
N ILE A 9 -11.96 -6.70 23.09
CA ILE A 9 -11.16 -7.84 22.68
C ILE A 9 -9.66 -7.56 22.87
N LEU A 10 -9.20 -6.38 22.43
CA LEU A 10 -7.81 -5.96 22.59
C LEU A 10 -7.40 -5.92 24.07
N ASN A 11 -8.24 -5.38 24.94
CA ASN A 11 -7.98 -5.30 26.38
C ASN A 11 -7.92 -6.69 27.04
N HIS A 12 -8.68 -7.64 26.53
CA HIS A 12 -8.71 -9.01 27.07
C HIS A 12 -7.43 -9.79 26.68
N TYR A 13 -7.05 -9.77 25.41
CA TYR A 13 -5.96 -10.59 24.88
C TYR A 13 -4.60 -9.87 24.85
N GLY A 14 -4.60 -8.56 24.80
CA GLY A 14 -3.41 -7.71 24.73
C GLY A 14 -2.84 -7.55 23.32
N MET A 15 -2.10 -6.47 23.13
CA MET A 15 -1.58 -6.03 21.81
C MET A 15 -0.68 -7.08 21.13
N ILE A 16 0.18 -7.77 21.90
CA ILE A 16 1.11 -8.76 21.31
C ILE A 16 0.34 -9.93 20.72
N HIS A 17 -0.65 -10.44 21.45
CA HIS A 17 -1.50 -11.53 20.97
C HIS A 17 -2.28 -11.10 19.72
N GLN A 18 -2.86 -9.89 19.72
CA GLN A 18 -3.62 -9.39 18.59
C GLN A 18 -2.75 -9.11 17.36
N LYS A 19 -1.49 -8.73 17.51
CA LYS A 19 -0.54 -8.67 16.38
C LYS A 19 -0.29 -10.05 15.77
N SER A 20 -0.15 -11.08 16.59
CA SER A 20 0.01 -12.45 16.10
C SER A 20 -1.25 -12.93 15.37
N LYS A 21 -2.43 -12.66 15.94
CA LYS A 21 -3.70 -13.01 15.29
C LYS A 21 -3.90 -12.26 13.97
N ALA A 22 -3.53 -10.98 13.90
CA ALA A 22 -3.59 -10.22 12.66
C ALA A 22 -2.69 -10.80 11.54
N ILE A 23 -1.55 -11.38 11.89
CA ILE A 23 -0.69 -12.07 10.91
C ILE A 23 -1.40 -13.32 10.37
N GLU A 24 -2.09 -14.08 11.23
CA GLU A 24 -2.87 -15.25 10.84
C GLU A 24 -3.99 -14.87 9.86
N GLU A 25 -4.85 -13.91 10.22
CA GLU A 25 -5.96 -13.44 9.38
C GLU A 25 -5.48 -12.87 8.03
N LEU A 26 -4.35 -12.16 8.03
CA LEU A 26 -3.74 -11.68 6.79
C LEU A 26 -3.27 -12.84 5.89
N ALA A 27 -2.74 -13.91 6.46
CA ALA A 27 -2.33 -15.08 5.69
C ALA A 27 -3.54 -15.83 5.11
N GLU A 28 -4.63 -15.96 5.86
CA GLU A 28 -5.88 -16.58 5.40
C GLU A 28 -6.51 -15.76 4.26
N LEU A 29 -6.53 -14.42 4.39
CA LEU A 29 -6.96 -13.52 3.33
C LEU A 29 -6.11 -13.67 2.05
N ILE A 30 -4.79 -13.80 2.17
CA ILE A 30 -3.91 -14.04 1.01
C ILE A 30 -4.32 -15.31 0.28
N VAL A 31 -4.57 -16.40 0.99
CA VAL A 31 -4.97 -17.69 0.41
C VAL A 31 -6.34 -17.58 -0.27
N ALA A 32 -7.31 -16.94 0.38
CA ALA A 32 -8.65 -16.75 -0.18
C ALA A 32 -8.64 -15.92 -1.47
N LEU A 33 -7.91 -14.80 -1.48
CA LEU A 33 -7.78 -13.96 -2.68
C LEU A 33 -7.01 -14.66 -3.80
N GLN A 34 -5.97 -15.43 -3.48
CA GLN A 34 -5.25 -16.24 -4.47
C GLN A 34 -6.14 -17.27 -5.14
N LYS A 35 -7.01 -17.92 -4.36
CA LYS A 35 -8.00 -18.86 -4.90
C LYS A 35 -8.98 -18.18 -5.84
N ASP A 36 -9.51 -17.01 -5.48
CA ASP A 36 -10.39 -16.24 -6.36
C ASP A 36 -9.71 -15.88 -7.69
N ILE A 37 -8.42 -15.47 -7.65
CA ILE A 37 -7.62 -15.18 -8.85
C ILE A 37 -7.46 -16.43 -9.72
N LEU A 38 -7.09 -17.56 -9.14
CA LEU A 38 -6.92 -18.82 -9.87
C LEU A 38 -8.21 -19.34 -10.50
N GLU A 39 -9.34 -19.07 -9.87
CA GLU A 39 -10.68 -19.41 -10.38
C GLU A 39 -11.22 -18.34 -11.37
N GLY A 40 -10.45 -17.29 -11.67
CA GLY A 40 -10.84 -16.22 -12.61
C GLY A 40 -12.02 -15.36 -12.13
N LYS A 41 -12.24 -15.28 -10.83
CA LYS A 41 -13.33 -14.49 -10.26
C LYS A 41 -13.00 -13.01 -10.25
N GLU A 42 -13.85 -12.19 -10.86
CA GLU A 42 -13.77 -10.73 -10.75
C GLU A 42 -14.34 -10.21 -9.42
N GLN A 43 -15.30 -10.93 -8.85
CA GLN A 43 -15.94 -10.61 -7.58
C GLN A 43 -15.38 -11.51 -6.47
N HIS A 44 -15.32 -10.97 -5.26
CA HIS A 44 -14.88 -11.75 -4.11
C HIS A 44 -15.83 -12.91 -3.81
N SER A 45 -15.25 -14.07 -3.56
CA SER A 45 -15.98 -15.22 -2.99
C SER A 45 -16.44 -14.89 -1.57
N ARG A 46 -17.40 -15.68 -1.06
CA ARG A 46 -17.83 -15.56 0.33
C ARG A 46 -16.67 -15.76 1.31
N ALA A 47 -15.80 -16.72 1.05
CA ALA A 47 -14.61 -16.97 1.86
C ALA A 47 -13.70 -15.72 1.90
N ALA A 48 -13.40 -15.12 0.75
CA ALA A 48 -12.60 -13.89 0.72
C ALA A 48 -13.26 -12.73 1.49
N LEU A 49 -14.60 -12.63 1.45
CA LEU A 49 -15.32 -11.59 2.22
C LEU A 49 -15.28 -11.85 3.73
N GLU A 50 -15.30 -13.11 4.17
CA GLU A 50 -15.13 -13.47 5.57
C GLU A 50 -13.74 -13.06 6.07
N GLU A 51 -12.69 -13.42 5.34
CA GLU A 51 -11.32 -13.02 5.71
C GLU A 51 -11.08 -11.49 5.65
N ILE A 52 -11.71 -10.79 4.72
CA ILE A 52 -11.67 -9.31 4.71
C ILE A 52 -12.31 -8.74 5.98
N ALA A 53 -13.40 -9.33 6.47
CA ALA A 53 -14.03 -8.90 7.70
C ALA A 53 -13.14 -9.14 8.93
N ASP A 54 -12.47 -10.30 9.00
CA ASP A 54 -11.55 -10.62 10.09
C ASP A 54 -10.33 -9.70 10.10
N VAL A 55 -9.71 -9.46 8.96
CA VAL A 55 -8.64 -8.45 8.83
C VAL A 55 -9.13 -7.04 9.23
N HIS A 56 -10.36 -6.67 8.86
CA HIS A 56 -10.92 -5.37 9.25
C HIS A 56 -11.08 -5.25 10.78
N ILE A 57 -11.50 -6.32 11.45
CA ILE A 57 -11.56 -6.38 12.92
C ILE A 57 -10.16 -6.25 13.54
N MET A 58 -9.16 -6.95 12.99
CA MET A 58 -7.78 -6.84 13.46
C MET A 58 -7.23 -5.43 13.28
N LEU A 59 -7.45 -4.78 12.14
CA LEU A 59 -7.02 -3.40 11.91
C LEU A 59 -7.68 -2.43 12.89
N ALA A 60 -8.95 -2.63 13.23
CA ALA A 60 -9.64 -1.80 14.23
C ALA A 60 -9.04 -1.93 15.64
N GLN A 61 -8.48 -3.10 15.97
CA GLN A 61 -7.80 -3.33 17.24
C GLN A 61 -6.37 -2.77 17.23
N LEU A 62 -5.61 -3.00 16.16
CA LEU A 62 -4.23 -2.51 16.03
C LEU A 62 -4.15 -0.98 15.99
N LEU A 63 -5.23 -0.31 15.54
CA LEU A 63 -5.35 1.14 15.46
C LEU A 63 -6.27 1.68 16.57
N ASP A 64 -6.16 1.16 17.79
CA ASP A 64 -6.97 1.68 18.91
C ASP A 64 -6.49 3.04 19.40
N ASP A 65 -5.18 3.31 19.38
CA ASP A 65 -4.60 4.59 19.78
C ASP A 65 -4.89 5.72 18.77
N GLU A 66 -5.29 6.89 19.25
CA GLU A 66 -5.65 8.04 18.40
C GLU A 66 -4.43 8.65 17.67
N GLY A 67 -3.25 8.58 18.25
CA GLY A 67 -1.99 9.02 17.62
C GLY A 67 -1.64 8.14 16.43
N ASP A 68 -1.77 6.82 16.59
CA ASP A 68 -1.54 5.86 15.51
C ASP A 68 -2.58 6.02 14.39
N LYS A 69 -3.84 6.23 14.72
CA LYS A 69 -4.90 6.52 13.73
C LYS A 69 -4.58 7.75 12.90
N THR A 70 -4.17 8.83 13.56
CA THR A 70 -3.81 10.09 12.90
C THR A 70 -2.61 9.87 11.98
N THR A 71 -1.58 9.20 12.45
CA THR A 71 -0.36 8.89 11.69
C THR A 71 -0.69 8.05 10.46
N VAL A 72 -1.45 6.98 10.62
CA VAL A 72 -1.87 6.10 9.51
C VAL A 72 -2.73 6.86 8.51
N SER A 73 -3.65 7.71 8.96
CA SER A 73 -4.48 8.53 8.08
C SER A 73 -3.65 9.44 7.17
N VAL A 74 -2.63 10.12 7.72
CA VAL A 74 -1.71 10.96 6.94
C VAL A 74 -0.92 10.13 5.92
N ILE A 75 -0.46 8.95 6.32
CA ILE A 75 0.27 8.04 5.42
C ILE A 75 -0.64 7.55 4.30
N VAL A 76 -1.87 7.16 4.60
CA VAL A 76 -2.87 6.71 3.62
C VAL A 76 -3.15 7.81 2.60
N ASP A 77 -3.41 9.05 3.05
CA ASP A 77 -3.66 10.19 2.16
C ASP A 77 -2.50 10.43 1.17
N LYS A 78 -1.25 10.42 1.68
CA LYS A 78 -0.05 10.53 0.83
C LYS A 78 0.06 9.41 -0.20
N LYS A 79 -0.19 8.15 0.22
CA LYS A 79 -0.13 6.98 -0.67
C LYS A 79 -1.21 7.03 -1.76
N LEU A 80 -2.45 7.40 -1.40
CA LEU A 80 -3.56 7.53 -2.35
C LEU A 80 -3.30 8.65 -3.37
N LYS A 81 -2.86 9.83 -2.92
CA LYS A 81 -2.50 10.95 -3.79
C LYS A 81 -1.42 10.55 -4.80
N ARG A 82 -0.39 9.81 -4.34
CA ARG A 82 0.65 9.29 -5.22
C ARG A 82 0.09 8.31 -6.24
N GLN A 83 -0.74 7.35 -5.83
CA GLN A 83 -1.33 6.37 -6.74
C GLN A 83 -2.21 7.03 -7.80
N ILE A 84 -3.02 8.03 -7.42
CA ILE A 84 -3.86 8.79 -8.35
C ILE A 84 -3.00 9.56 -9.36
N ARG A 85 -1.88 10.16 -8.93
CA ARG A 85 -0.94 10.82 -9.84
C ARG A 85 -0.39 9.85 -10.88
N ARG A 86 0.01 8.64 -10.47
CA ARG A 86 0.49 7.58 -11.37
C ARG A 86 -0.55 7.19 -12.42
N ILE A 87 -1.78 6.92 -11.99
CA ILE A 87 -2.89 6.59 -12.90
C ILE A 87 -3.13 7.71 -13.91
N LYS A 88 -3.08 8.97 -13.47
CA LYS A 88 -3.24 10.12 -14.36
C LYS A 88 -2.09 10.25 -15.36
N ALA A 89 -0.85 9.99 -14.92
CA ALA A 89 0.32 9.99 -15.78
C ALA A 89 0.25 8.88 -16.84
N GLU A 90 -0.10 7.66 -16.43
CA GLU A 90 -0.31 6.53 -17.35
C GLU A 90 -1.38 6.83 -18.41
N LYS A 91 -2.53 7.39 -17.99
CA LYS A 91 -3.62 7.77 -18.93
C LYS A 91 -3.23 8.86 -19.93
N ARG A 92 -2.30 9.76 -19.58
CA ARG A 92 -1.77 10.78 -20.48
C ARG A 92 -0.63 10.27 -21.35
N GLY A 93 -0.11 9.07 -21.08
CA GLY A 93 1.11 8.57 -21.70
C GLY A 93 2.37 9.29 -21.21
N ASP A 94 2.30 9.91 -20.01
CA ASP A 94 3.44 10.62 -19.43
C ASP A 94 4.56 9.62 -19.13
N LYS A 95 5.78 9.99 -19.50
CA LYS A 95 6.97 9.19 -19.25
C LYS A 95 7.49 9.46 -17.84
N ILE A 96 7.36 8.51 -16.94
CA ILE A 96 7.79 8.61 -15.54
C ILE A 96 9.19 8.03 -15.32
N CYS A 97 9.91 8.52 -14.32
CA CYS A 97 11.31 8.16 -14.06
C CYS A 97 11.56 6.65 -13.95
N LYS A 98 10.63 5.89 -13.40
CA LYS A 98 10.73 4.42 -13.27
C LYS A 98 11.06 3.70 -14.59
N TYR A 99 10.59 4.19 -15.73
CA TYR A 99 10.80 3.60 -17.05
C TYR A 99 11.86 4.34 -17.86
N CYS A 100 12.48 5.38 -17.32
CA CYS A 100 13.54 6.11 -17.97
C CYS A 100 14.84 5.31 -17.89
N ARG A 101 15.55 5.18 -19.02
CA ARG A 101 16.83 4.45 -19.09
C ARG A 101 17.92 5.00 -18.16
N TRP A 102 17.80 6.25 -17.75
CA TRP A 102 18.73 6.92 -16.84
C TRP A 102 18.37 6.74 -15.35
N TYR A 103 17.25 6.10 -15.05
CA TYR A 103 16.86 5.81 -13.69
C TYR A 103 17.75 4.73 -13.09
N LYS A 104 18.50 5.08 -12.06
CA LYS A 104 19.37 4.17 -11.30
C LYS A 104 18.71 3.84 -9.98
N GLY A 105 17.83 2.86 -9.98
CA GLY A 105 17.16 2.39 -8.77
C GLY A 105 17.31 0.90 -8.58
N PRO A 106 17.83 0.42 -7.43
CA PRO A 106 17.67 -0.97 -7.07
C PRO A 106 16.23 -1.12 -6.58
N PHE A 107 15.46 -2.01 -7.02
CA PHE A 107 14.16 -2.49 -6.50
C PHE A 107 13.37 -1.62 -5.49
N ALA A 108 13.94 -0.51 -5.01
CA ALA A 108 13.33 0.46 -4.11
C ALA A 108 12.62 1.55 -4.92
N ARG A 109 11.60 2.14 -4.30
CA ARG A 109 10.75 3.18 -4.91
C ARG A 109 11.48 4.53 -5.12
N ILE A 110 12.73 4.60 -4.73
CA ILE A 110 13.58 5.78 -4.80
C ILE A 110 14.86 5.39 -5.54
N GLY A 111 15.24 6.14 -6.55
CA GLY A 111 16.47 5.97 -7.30
C GLY A 111 17.14 7.30 -7.59
N LEU A 112 18.31 7.25 -8.19
CA LEU A 112 19.02 8.44 -8.65
C LEU A 112 18.73 8.69 -10.12
N CYS A 113 18.52 9.95 -10.51
CA CYS A 113 18.49 10.35 -11.91
C CYS A 113 19.92 10.44 -12.45
N GLY A 114 20.27 9.56 -13.38
CA GLY A 114 21.60 9.54 -14.01
C GLY A 114 21.73 10.40 -15.27
N TYR A 115 20.69 11.14 -15.66
CA TYR A 115 20.70 11.96 -16.86
C TYR A 115 21.24 13.38 -16.58
N SER A 116 22.47 13.66 -16.99
CA SER A 116 23.20 14.89 -16.64
C SER A 116 22.56 16.20 -17.11
N LYS A 117 21.63 16.15 -18.08
CA LYS A 117 20.88 17.32 -18.56
C LYS A 117 19.52 17.49 -17.88
N SER A 118 19.18 16.62 -16.93
CA SER A 118 17.96 16.71 -16.14
C SER A 118 18.18 17.65 -14.96
N GLU A 119 17.15 18.45 -14.64
CA GLU A 119 17.09 19.22 -13.37
C GLU A 119 17.10 18.31 -12.12
N LEU A 120 16.81 17.03 -12.31
CA LEU A 120 16.82 16.00 -11.26
C LEU A 120 18.13 15.21 -11.22
N TYR A 121 19.16 15.60 -12.02
CA TYR A 121 20.42 14.90 -12.08
C TYR A 121 21.06 14.78 -10.68
N ASP A 122 21.52 13.57 -10.38
CA ASP A 122 22.15 13.19 -9.11
C ASP A 122 21.29 13.46 -7.85
N ASN A 123 19.99 13.71 -8.03
CA ASN A 123 19.04 13.80 -6.93
C ASN A 123 18.28 12.49 -6.77
N TYR A 124 17.88 12.20 -5.54
CA TYR A 124 16.94 11.13 -5.27
C TYR A 124 15.57 11.46 -5.87
N VAL A 125 15.07 10.56 -6.68
CA VAL A 125 13.79 10.68 -7.36
C VAL A 125 12.89 9.50 -7.00
N ASP A 126 11.63 9.79 -6.74
CA ASP A 126 10.62 8.74 -6.63
C ASP A 126 10.36 8.13 -8.02
N ASP A 127 9.96 6.87 -8.03
CA ASP A 127 9.67 6.11 -9.27
C ASP A 127 8.51 6.71 -10.09
N ASP A 128 7.72 7.61 -9.53
CA ASP A 128 6.59 8.30 -10.16
C ASP A 128 6.89 9.77 -10.54
N MET A 129 8.11 10.24 -10.33
CA MET A 129 8.54 11.55 -10.83
C MET A 129 8.73 11.52 -12.35
N ALA A 130 8.57 12.66 -12.98
CA ALA A 130 8.84 12.86 -14.39
C ALA A 130 9.65 14.15 -14.58
N CYS A 131 10.66 14.10 -15.41
CA CYS A 131 11.36 15.31 -15.89
C CYS A 131 11.11 15.48 -17.39
N GLY A 132 11.26 16.69 -17.90
CA GLY A 132 11.10 16.98 -19.33
C GLY A 132 12.17 16.36 -20.25
N LYS A 133 13.06 15.56 -19.72
CA LYS A 133 14.23 14.97 -20.37
C LYS A 133 14.20 13.43 -20.38
N TRP A 134 13.01 12.84 -20.35
CA TRP A 134 12.85 11.39 -20.34
C TRP A 134 13.34 10.75 -21.65
N GLU A 135 14.07 9.66 -21.57
CA GLU A 135 14.54 8.86 -22.70
C GLU A 135 14.21 7.38 -22.49
N ASP A 136 13.82 6.69 -23.58
CA ASP A 136 13.53 5.24 -23.60
C ASP A 136 14.76 4.38 -23.33
#